data_55633fd563c13b2a8bb7ce5c89656011
#
_entry.id   55633fd563c13b2a8bb7ce5c89656011
#
_cell.length_a   1.000
_cell.length_b   1.000
_cell.length_c   1.000
_cell.angle_alpha   90.00
_cell.angle_beta   90.00
_cell.angle_gamma   90.00
#
_symmetry.space_group_name_H-M   'P 1'
#
loop_
_entity.id
_entity.type
_entity.pdbx_description
1 polymer ?
#
loop_
_entity_poly.entity_id
_entity_poly.type
_entity_poly.pdbx_seq_one_letter_code
_entity_poly.pdbx_strand_id
1 'polypeptide(L)'
;MDFVYSLKYIYNILGIFGFKLEEEYFRYSLETGCYVILFDGYDEVKNANAQKVTQEIIDFSNKYSENHIILSSRPLDEFVGWSDFKEYSAIALSKEQALTLISKLDYDKEIKNKFYKQLDGELFEKYKSFASNPLLLTIMLMTFEERVSIPDSKTDFYEQAFSALFHKHDAMKKGKYKREKQSGLGYEDFKKVFSYFCFRSFFKNQYEFTEKSALENIQKAKEKVYSYGAFRESDYLEDMTKAVCMLVHEGLNYRFSHRSFQEYFAAVYTTQLSDEEQRQFILSWLRSMSGRMTTDFLDILCELQPDRFMKNILYNPLLELYDLYKANGCSEDWFIEYMYSGISIHFSENRGERIYVQINQSYYHTIFACMLHYLHYEYIDMGGDEEYGKTISELKEKYGKKAVQVGITFEQLREDALYDKVKRAIKWVKKRMNCVFDALNKIDINTFGKKRKFESMLDEL
;
A
#
# COMPACT_ATOMS: atom_id res chain seq x y z
N MET A 1 -6.34 0.37 18.31
CA MET A 1 -5.74 0.22 19.65
C MET A 1 -5.59 1.60 20.26
N ASP A 2 -6.13 1.80 21.46
CA ASP A 2 -5.86 3.05 22.17
C ASP A 2 -4.49 2.90 22.86
N PHE A 3 -3.47 3.46 22.27
CA PHE A 3 -2.07 3.45 22.76
C PHE A 3 -1.86 4.26 24.05
N VAL A 4 -2.94 4.78 24.63
CA VAL A 4 -2.93 5.70 25.80
C VAL A 4 -2.23 5.16 27.04
N TYR A 5 -1.79 3.88 27.00
CA TYR A 5 -1.14 3.21 28.14
C TYR A 5 0.01 2.33 27.70
N SER A 6 0.88 2.81 26.80
CA SER A 6 1.93 1.97 26.20
C SER A 6 2.72 1.16 27.24
N LEU A 7 3.19 1.78 28.30
CA LEU A 7 3.96 1.08 29.33
C LEU A 7 3.10 0.13 30.17
N LYS A 8 1.94 0.59 30.63
CA LYS A 8 1.02 -0.22 31.43
C LYS A 8 0.41 -1.36 30.60
N TYR A 9 0.18 -1.10 29.32
CA TYR A 9 -0.30 -2.12 28.37
C TYR A 9 0.76 -3.20 28.15
N ILE A 10 2.02 -2.83 27.89
CA ILE A 10 3.13 -3.76 27.75
C ILE A 10 3.31 -4.59 29.02
N TYR A 11 3.30 -3.94 30.18
CA TYR A 11 3.43 -4.62 31.46
C TYR A 11 2.29 -5.62 31.72
N ASN A 12 1.04 -5.22 31.43
CA ASN A 12 -0.11 -6.12 31.57
C ASN A 12 -0.03 -7.34 30.64
N ILE A 13 0.40 -7.14 29.39
CA ILE A 13 0.62 -8.25 28.44
C ILE A 13 1.72 -9.18 28.95
N LEU A 14 2.84 -8.64 29.41
CA LEU A 14 3.91 -9.45 30.00
C LEU A 14 3.40 -10.28 31.19
N GLY A 15 2.50 -9.71 32.02
CA GLY A 15 1.82 -10.42 33.10
C GLY A 15 1.01 -11.62 32.62
N ILE A 16 0.30 -11.50 31.49
CA ILE A 16 -0.45 -12.60 30.87
C ILE A 16 0.49 -13.74 30.45
N PHE A 17 1.68 -13.41 29.99
CA PHE A 17 2.71 -14.41 29.64
C PHE A 17 3.56 -14.89 30.82
N GLY A 18 3.15 -14.59 32.06
CA GLY A 18 3.80 -15.10 33.26
C GLY A 18 4.98 -14.27 33.75
N PHE A 19 5.14 -13.05 33.29
CA PHE A 19 6.12 -12.11 33.82
C PHE A 19 5.71 -11.67 35.23
N LYS A 20 6.53 -12.00 36.23
CA LYS A 20 6.20 -11.86 37.66
C LYS A 20 6.92 -10.71 38.36
N LEU A 21 7.59 -9.83 37.63
CA LEU A 21 8.29 -8.70 38.22
C LEU A 21 7.28 -7.58 38.56
N GLU A 22 7.53 -6.88 39.66
CA GLU A 22 6.81 -5.67 40.02
C GLU A 22 6.97 -4.59 38.96
N GLU A 23 5.95 -3.74 38.78
CA GLU A 23 5.95 -2.68 37.75
C GLU A 23 7.15 -1.73 37.89
N GLU A 24 7.55 -1.38 39.11
CA GLU A 24 8.72 -0.55 39.38
C GLU A 24 10.02 -1.19 38.88
N TYR A 25 10.15 -2.49 39.05
CA TYR A 25 11.31 -3.22 38.57
C TYR A 25 11.34 -3.31 37.04
N PHE A 26 10.18 -3.47 36.43
CA PHE A 26 10.04 -3.41 34.96
C PHE A 26 10.45 -2.03 34.43
N ARG A 27 10.02 -0.94 35.08
CA ARG A 27 10.42 0.44 34.72
C ARG A 27 11.94 0.61 34.84
N TYR A 28 12.52 0.19 35.94
CA TYR A 28 13.96 0.22 36.14
C TYR A 28 14.73 -0.56 35.05
N SER A 29 14.26 -1.75 34.69
CA SER A 29 14.89 -2.55 33.64
C SER A 29 14.78 -1.91 32.24
N LEU A 30 13.72 -1.14 31.97
CA LEU A 30 13.62 -0.30 30.78
C LEU A 30 14.64 0.83 30.78
N GLU A 31 14.85 1.49 31.93
CA GLU A 31 15.85 2.56 32.06
C GLU A 31 17.29 2.05 31.88
N THR A 32 17.53 0.78 32.18
CA THR A 32 18.85 0.14 32.04
C THR A 32 19.11 -0.50 30.67
N GLY A 33 18.16 -0.42 29.74
CA GLY A 33 18.40 -0.89 28.36
C GLY A 33 18.36 -2.41 28.17
N CYS A 34 17.51 -3.13 28.95
CA CYS A 34 17.48 -4.57 28.91
C CYS A 34 16.60 -5.18 27.80
N TYR A 35 15.97 -4.36 26.96
CA TYR A 35 14.94 -4.83 26.02
C TYR A 35 15.23 -4.51 24.56
N VAL A 36 14.76 -5.40 23.69
CA VAL A 36 14.48 -5.12 22.28
C VAL A 36 12.95 -5.05 22.14
N ILE A 37 12.44 -3.89 21.76
CA ILE A 37 11.00 -3.62 21.67
C ILE A 37 10.62 -3.55 20.20
N LEU A 38 9.67 -4.38 19.79
CA LEU A 38 9.23 -4.50 18.41
C LEU A 38 7.80 -3.98 18.31
N PHE A 39 7.61 -2.89 17.57
CA PHE A 39 6.29 -2.38 17.18
C PHE A 39 6.01 -2.80 15.74
N ASP A 40 5.01 -3.65 15.54
CA ASP A 40 4.65 -4.16 14.22
C ASP A 40 3.39 -3.47 13.69
N GLY A 41 3.41 -3.07 12.40
CA GLY A 41 2.25 -2.57 11.70
C GLY A 41 1.83 -1.13 12.04
N TYR A 42 2.76 -0.19 12.15
CA TYR A 42 2.43 1.21 12.43
C TYR A 42 1.46 1.83 11.40
N ASP A 43 1.53 1.45 10.12
CA ASP A 43 0.63 1.89 9.06
C ASP A 43 -0.84 1.45 9.25
N GLU A 44 -1.10 0.54 10.18
CA GLU A 44 -2.45 0.07 10.54
C GLU A 44 -3.10 0.94 11.65
N VAL A 45 -2.37 1.91 12.18
CA VAL A 45 -2.90 2.87 13.16
C VAL A 45 -3.95 3.75 12.49
N LYS A 46 -5.12 3.88 13.12
CA LYS A 46 -6.20 4.73 12.59
C LYS A 46 -5.75 6.19 12.52
N ASN A 47 -6.04 6.88 11.42
CA ASN A 47 -5.66 8.28 11.19
C ASN A 47 -6.05 9.22 12.35
N ALA A 48 -7.20 8.98 12.99
CA ALA A 48 -7.63 9.78 14.15
C ALA A 48 -6.67 9.69 15.37
N ASN A 49 -5.88 8.62 15.45
CA ASN A 49 -4.96 8.37 16.56
C ASN A 49 -3.49 8.45 16.13
N ALA A 50 -3.22 8.61 14.84
CA ALA A 50 -1.85 8.53 14.30
C ALA A 50 -0.91 9.52 15.00
N GLN A 51 -1.26 10.80 15.06
CA GLN A 51 -0.42 11.83 15.71
C GLN A 51 -0.13 11.50 17.18
N LYS A 52 -1.13 11.01 17.91
CA LYS A 52 -0.97 10.65 19.31
C LYS A 52 -0.03 9.45 19.49
N VAL A 53 -0.22 8.40 18.68
CA VAL A 53 0.63 7.21 18.71
C VAL A 53 2.05 7.56 18.30
N THR A 54 2.23 8.39 17.27
CA THR A 54 3.53 8.94 16.87
C THR A 54 4.25 9.58 18.05
N GLN A 55 3.58 10.52 18.71
CA GLN A 55 4.18 11.24 19.82
C GLN A 55 4.52 10.30 20.99
N GLU A 56 3.65 9.35 21.31
CA GLU A 56 3.88 8.37 22.37
C GLU A 56 5.08 7.45 22.05
N ILE A 57 5.28 7.05 20.79
CA ILE A 57 6.43 6.25 20.37
C ILE A 57 7.72 7.06 20.48
N ILE A 58 7.70 8.31 20.02
CA ILE A 58 8.86 9.22 20.10
C ILE A 58 9.21 9.49 21.56
N ASP A 59 8.24 9.85 22.39
CA ASP A 59 8.45 10.12 23.82
C ASP A 59 8.97 8.87 24.54
N PHE A 60 8.45 7.70 24.18
CA PHE A 60 8.92 6.44 24.74
C PHE A 60 10.37 6.14 24.32
N SER A 61 10.72 6.34 23.05
CA SER A 61 12.08 6.10 22.57
C SER A 61 13.09 7.06 23.20
N ASN A 62 12.72 8.32 23.39
CA ASN A 62 13.56 9.32 24.04
C ASN A 62 13.75 9.02 25.53
N LYS A 63 12.66 8.61 26.20
CA LYS A 63 12.71 8.28 27.63
C LYS A 63 13.54 7.03 27.94
N TYR A 64 13.48 6.02 27.08
CA TYR A 64 14.10 4.71 27.27
C TYR A 64 15.14 4.44 26.19
N SER A 65 15.98 5.42 25.90
CA SER A 65 16.97 5.44 24.81
C SER A 65 18.02 4.33 24.84
N GLU A 66 18.23 3.71 26.01
CA GLU A 66 19.16 2.58 26.16
C GLU A 66 18.62 1.26 25.57
N ASN A 67 17.34 1.20 25.21
CA ASN A 67 16.73 0.03 24.59
C ASN A 67 16.81 0.09 23.07
N HIS A 68 16.75 -1.06 22.42
CA HIS A 68 16.61 -1.13 20.98
C HIS A 68 15.12 -1.15 20.61
N ILE A 69 14.66 -0.10 19.93
CA ILE A 69 13.29 0.01 19.48
C ILE A 69 13.26 -0.16 17.96
N ILE A 70 12.50 -1.14 17.49
CA ILE A 70 12.32 -1.45 16.08
C ILE A 70 10.83 -1.33 15.74
N LEU A 71 10.52 -0.56 14.71
CA LEU A 71 9.16 -0.35 14.24
C LEU A 71 9.05 -0.84 12.80
N SER A 72 8.04 -1.65 12.51
CA SER A 72 7.71 -2.03 11.14
C SER A 72 6.52 -1.22 10.63
N SER A 73 6.57 -0.85 9.38
CA SER A 73 5.49 -0.14 8.68
C SER A 73 5.64 -0.26 7.18
N ARG A 74 4.57 0.00 6.44
CA ARG A 74 4.70 0.39 5.03
C ARG A 74 5.38 1.75 4.93
N PRO A 75 5.99 2.11 3.77
CA PRO A 75 6.58 3.43 3.59
C PRO A 75 5.57 4.54 3.84
N LEU A 76 5.87 5.45 4.77
CA LEU A 76 5.04 6.62 5.10
C LEU A 76 5.90 7.89 5.10
N ASP A 77 5.36 8.97 4.53
CA ASP A 77 6.04 10.28 4.57
C ASP A 77 6.14 10.85 5.99
N GLU A 78 5.34 10.35 6.93
CA GLU A 78 5.34 10.75 8.34
C GLU A 78 6.67 10.46 9.05
N PHE A 79 7.41 9.44 8.61
CA PHE A 79 8.72 9.11 9.17
C PHE A 79 9.80 10.16 8.86
N VAL A 80 9.54 11.03 7.91
CA VAL A 80 10.40 12.15 7.52
C VAL A 80 10.74 13.09 8.69
N GLY A 81 9.93 13.12 9.75
CA GLY A 81 10.16 13.93 10.96
C GLY A 81 10.75 13.17 12.15
N TRP A 82 11.06 11.88 12.04
CA TRP A 82 11.51 11.05 13.16
C TRP A 82 13.05 11.02 13.27
N SER A 83 13.62 12.10 13.78
CA SER A 83 15.09 12.29 13.83
C SER A 83 15.86 11.21 14.59
N ASP A 84 15.21 10.55 15.56
CA ASP A 84 15.84 9.57 16.45
C ASP A 84 15.73 8.13 15.91
N PHE A 85 14.99 7.93 14.81
CA PHE A 85 14.85 6.66 14.14
C PHE A 85 15.65 6.60 12.83
N LYS A 86 16.33 5.47 12.62
CA LYS A 86 16.95 5.15 11.32
C LYS A 86 15.98 4.33 10.48
N GLU A 87 15.66 4.83 9.31
CA GLU A 87 14.79 4.13 8.36
C GLU A 87 15.59 3.06 7.59
N TYR A 88 15.04 1.85 7.56
CA TYR A 88 15.52 0.75 6.75
C TYR A 88 14.38 0.22 5.89
N SER A 89 14.60 0.09 4.60
CA SER A 89 13.64 -0.55 3.70
C SER A 89 13.89 -2.06 3.64
N ALA A 90 12.86 -2.87 3.85
CA ALA A 90 12.93 -4.29 3.56
C ALA A 90 13.22 -4.49 2.08
N ILE A 91 14.28 -5.24 1.78
CA ILE A 91 14.67 -5.51 0.40
C ILE A 91 13.80 -6.66 -0.11
N ALA A 92 13.37 -6.55 -1.36
CA ALA A 92 12.73 -7.65 -2.06
C ALA A 92 13.63 -8.89 -2.08
N LEU A 93 13.06 -10.10 -2.05
CA LEU A 93 13.83 -11.34 -2.08
C LEU A 93 14.72 -11.38 -3.33
N SER A 94 15.98 -11.78 -3.13
CA SER A 94 16.82 -12.23 -4.25
C SER A 94 16.30 -13.57 -4.78
N LYS A 95 16.76 -13.97 -5.98
CA LYS A 95 16.43 -15.29 -6.55
C LYS A 95 16.83 -16.43 -5.60
N GLU A 96 18.01 -16.35 -4.98
CA GLU A 96 18.52 -17.35 -4.05
C GLU A 96 17.64 -17.42 -2.77
N GLN A 97 17.20 -16.28 -2.27
CA GLN A 97 16.30 -16.21 -1.12
C GLN A 97 14.92 -16.77 -1.46
N ALA A 98 14.39 -16.46 -2.64
CA ALA A 98 13.13 -17.03 -3.15
C ALA A 98 13.20 -18.55 -3.29
N LEU A 99 14.27 -19.08 -3.89
CA LEU A 99 14.52 -20.52 -3.98
C LEU A 99 14.65 -21.19 -2.61
N THR A 100 15.35 -20.52 -1.68
CA THR A 100 15.48 -20.99 -0.29
C THR A 100 14.12 -21.04 0.40
N LEU A 101 13.28 -20.03 0.24
CA LEU A 101 11.93 -19.99 0.79
C LEU A 101 11.12 -21.18 0.27
N ILE A 102 11.07 -21.38 -1.05
CA ILE A 102 10.33 -22.49 -1.67
C ILE A 102 10.84 -23.83 -1.16
N SER A 103 12.16 -24.02 -1.03
CA SER A 103 12.73 -25.28 -0.53
C SER A 103 12.27 -25.64 0.88
N LYS A 104 12.06 -24.63 1.74
CA LYS A 104 11.64 -24.79 3.17
C LYS A 104 10.13 -24.97 3.35
N LEU A 105 9.30 -24.62 2.35
CA LEU A 105 7.85 -24.79 2.47
C LEU A 105 7.47 -26.26 2.54
N ASP A 106 6.55 -26.59 3.45
CA ASP A 106 5.93 -27.93 3.49
C ASP A 106 4.83 -28.00 2.42
N TYR A 107 5.18 -28.56 1.28
CA TYR A 107 4.34 -28.64 0.08
C TYR A 107 4.58 -29.96 -0.66
N ASP A 108 3.68 -30.35 -1.56
CA ASP A 108 3.87 -31.53 -2.40
C ASP A 108 5.25 -31.51 -3.09
N LYS A 109 6.00 -32.60 -2.95
CA LYS A 109 7.40 -32.64 -3.40
C LYS A 109 7.56 -32.55 -4.90
N GLU A 110 6.64 -33.15 -5.67
CA GLU A 110 6.72 -33.16 -7.12
C GLU A 110 6.42 -31.76 -7.68
N ILE A 111 5.35 -31.14 -7.21
CA ILE A 111 4.94 -29.79 -7.59
C ILE A 111 6.03 -28.79 -7.20
N LYS A 112 6.49 -28.85 -5.96
CA LYS A 112 7.55 -27.99 -5.43
C LYS A 112 8.83 -28.10 -6.29
N ASN A 113 9.24 -29.30 -6.65
CA ASN A 113 10.43 -29.50 -7.47
C ASN A 113 10.26 -28.96 -8.90
N LYS A 114 9.08 -29.11 -9.50
CA LYS A 114 8.77 -28.54 -10.81
C LYS A 114 8.79 -27.02 -10.76
N PHE A 115 8.12 -26.43 -9.77
CA PHE A 115 8.10 -24.99 -9.57
C PHE A 115 9.49 -24.42 -9.28
N TYR A 116 10.27 -25.09 -8.39
CA TYR A 116 11.64 -24.70 -8.07
C TYR A 116 12.52 -24.63 -9.32
N LYS A 117 12.45 -25.64 -10.21
CA LYS A 117 13.21 -25.63 -11.47
C LYS A 117 12.81 -24.49 -12.39
N GLN A 118 11.53 -24.16 -12.49
CA GLN A 118 11.07 -23.03 -13.30
C GLN A 118 11.46 -21.68 -12.67
N LEU A 119 11.36 -21.58 -11.34
CA LEU A 119 11.77 -20.39 -10.61
C LEU A 119 13.28 -20.14 -10.78
N ASP A 120 14.09 -21.20 -10.72
CA ASP A 120 15.53 -21.12 -10.96
C ASP A 120 15.87 -20.84 -12.43
N GLY A 121 15.01 -21.18 -13.37
CA GLY A 121 15.09 -20.81 -14.77
C GLY A 121 14.68 -19.35 -15.03
N GLU A 122 13.69 -19.16 -15.86
CA GLU A 122 13.22 -17.84 -16.33
C GLU A 122 12.13 -17.22 -15.47
N LEU A 123 11.40 -18.02 -14.68
CA LEU A 123 10.20 -17.60 -13.98
C LEU A 123 10.47 -16.45 -13.00
N PHE A 124 11.61 -16.49 -12.29
CA PHE A 124 11.95 -15.44 -11.33
C PHE A 124 12.11 -14.08 -12.03
N GLU A 125 12.85 -14.00 -13.11
CA GLU A 125 13.08 -12.74 -13.82
C GLU A 125 11.81 -12.26 -14.54
N LYS A 126 11.07 -13.19 -15.16
CA LYS A 126 9.81 -12.87 -15.86
C LYS A 126 8.76 -12.28 -14.91
N TYR A 127 8.67 -12.80 -13.66
CA TYR A 127 7.68 -12.38 -12.67
C TYR A 127 8.33 -11.81 -11.41
N LYS A 128 9.40 -11.05 -11.57
CA LYS A 128 10.23 -10.57 -10.47
C LYS A 128 9.44 -9.84 -9.38
N SER A 129 8.46 -9.01 -9.75
CA SER A 129 7.63 -8.27 -8.79
C SER A 129 6.82 -9.18 -7.86
N PHE A 130 6.41 -10.36 -8.33
CA PHE A 130 5.72 -11.36 -7.53
C PHE A 130 6.69 -12.30 -6.82
N ALA A 131 7.66 -12.84 -7.56
CA ALA A 131 8.61 -13.83 -7.07
C ALA A 131 9.54 -13.27 -5.97
N SER A 132 9.77 -11.97 -5.95
CA SER A 132 10.55 -11.30 -4.91
C SER A 132 9.75 -10.94 -3.64
N ASN A 133 8.44 -11.21 -3.60
CA ASN A 133 7.61 -11.04 -2.43
C ASN A 133 7.30 -12.41 -1.80
N PRO A 134 7.60 -12.64 -0.48
CA PRO A 134 7.43 -13.96 0.14
C PRO A 134 6.01 -14.52 0.05
N LEU A 135 4.99 -13.69 0.28
CA LEU A 135 3.60 -14.14 0.22
C LEU A 135 3.19 -14.46 -1.21
N LEU A 136 3.43 -13.53 -2.14
CA LEU A 136 3.04 -13.71 -3.54
C LEU A 136 3.76 -14.90 -4.16
N LEU A 137 5.03 -15.13 -3.82
CA LEU A 137 5.79 -16.31 -4.25
C LEU A 137 5.15 -17.62 -3.72
N THR A 138 4.70 -17.63 -2.46
CA THR A 138 4.02 -18.80 -1.89
C THR A 138 2.70 -19.06 -2.63
N ILE A 139 1.94 -18.01 -2.91
CA ILE A 139 0.69 -18.14 -3.68
C ILE A 139 0.99 -18.56 -5.13
N MET A 140 2.08 -18.09 -5.75
CA MET A 140 2.52 -18.57 -7.06
C MET A 140 2.75 -20.08 -7.08
N LEU A 141 3.39 -20.63 -6.06
CA LEU A 141 3.52 -22.07 -5.90
C LEU A 141 2.18 -22.79 -5.84
N MET A 142 1.22 -22.22 -5.08
CA MET A 142 -0.13 -22.78 -4.94
C MET A 142 -0.92 -22.76 -6.25
N THR A 143 -0.77 -21.71 -7.06
CA THR A 143 -1.47 -21.57 -8.34
C THR A 143 -0.78 -22.33 -9.47
N PHE A 144 0.52 -22.58 -9.36
CA PHE A 144 1.32 -23.26 -10.37
C PHE A 144 0.81 -24.67 -10.74
N GLU A 145 0.18 -25.36 -9.80
CA GLU A 145 -0.40 -26.69 -10.02
C GLU A 145 -1.61 -26.64 -10.99
N GLU A 146 -2.34 -25.51 -11.03
CA GLU A 146 -3.59 -25.41 -11.81
C GLU A 146 -3.36 -25.04 -13.28
N ARG A 147 -2.31 -24.28 -13.57
CA ARG A 147 -2.06 -23.78 -14.92
C ARG A 147 -0.56 -23.77 -15.23
N VAL A 148 -0.23 -24.14 -16.45
CA VAL A 148 1.16 -24.21 -16.96
C VAL A 148 1.81 -22.82 -17.08
N SER A 149 1.07 -21.72 -16.92
CA SER A 149 1.56 -20.35 -17.03
C SER A 149 1.06 -19.48 -15.88
N ILE A 150 1.95 -18.65 -15.34
CA ILE A 150 1.61 -17.59 -14.38
C ILE A 150 1.22 -16.34 -15.17
N PRO A 151 0.14 -15.63 -14.79
CA PRO A 151 -0.34 -14.46 -15.53
C PRO A 151 0.62 -13.28 -15.46
N ASP A 152 0.72 -12.51 -16.52
CA ASP A 152 1.59 -11.31 -16.58
C ASP A 152 1.03 -10.12 -15.77
N SER A 153 -0.28 -10.11 -15.51
CA SER A 153 -1.00 -9.07 -14.82
C SER A 153 -1.13 -9.35 -13.32
N LYS A 154 -0.97 -8.31 -12.48
CA LYS A 154 -1.21 -8.41 -11.03
C LYS A 154 -2.67 -8.81 -10.74
N THR A 155 -3.61 -8.25 -11.46
CA THR A 155 -5.05 -8.48 -11.29
C THR A 155 -5.42 -9.91 -11.59
N ASP A 156 -4.91 -10.48 -12.69
CA ASP A 156 -5.10 -11.89 -13.03
C ASP A 156 -4.48 -12.82 -11.99
N PHE A 157 -3.33 -12.44 -11.43
CA PHE A 157 -2.71 -13.19 -10.36
C PHE A 157 -3.58 -13.25 -9.10
N TYR A 158 -4.14 -12.11 -8.64
CA TYR A 158 -5.04 -12.11 -7.46
C TYR A 158 -6.30 -12.94 -7.71
N GLU A 159 -6.85 -12.89 -8.92
CA GLU A 159 -8.00 -13.70 -9.30
C GLU A 159 -7.68 -15.20 -9.24
N GLN A 160 -6.56 -15.60 -9.82
CA GLN A 160 -6.13 -17.00 -9.79
C GLN A 160 -5.77 -17.45 -8.37
N ALA A 161 -5.11 -16.58 -7.59
CA ALA A 161 -4.78 -16.85 -6.20
C ALA A 161 -6.05 -17.11 -5.37
N PHE A 162 -7.07 -16.27 -5.54
CA PHE A 162 -8.36 -16.47 -4.88
C PHE A 162 -9.05 -17.75 -5.35
N SER A 163 -9.06 -18.02 -6.65
CA SER A 163 -9.60 -19.26 -7.21
C SER A 163 -8.92 -20.49 -6.62
N ALA A 164 -7.58 -20.48 -6.57
CA ALA A 164 -6.80 -21.57 -5.98
C ALA A 164 -7.14 -21.78 -4.50
N LEU A 165 -7.18 -20.69 -3.72
CA LEU A 165 -7.53 -20.74 -2.30
C LEU A 165 -8.97 -21.23 -2.09
N PHE A 166 -9.90 -20.81 -2.95
CA PHE A 166 -11.29 -21.22 -2.85
C PHE A 166 -11.51 -22.70 -3.18
N HIS A 167 -10.76 -23.25 -4.15
CA HIS A 167 -10.94 -24.63 -4.63
C HIS A 167 -9.98 -25.63 -4.01
N LYS A 168 -8.76 -25.23 -3.59
CA LYS A 168 -7.64 -26.14 -3.26
C LYS A 168 -7.19 -26.14 -1.80
N HIS A 169 -7.72 -25.30 -0.94
CA HIS A 169 -7.26 -25.28 0.45
C HIS A 169 -7.33 -26.67 1.13
N ASP A 170 -8.17 -27.57 0.59
CA ASP A 170 -8.31 -28.93 1.05
C ASP A 170 -7.20 -29.88 0.57
N ALA A 171 -6.48 -29.53 -0.50
CA ALA A 171 -5.45 -30.40 -1.07
C ALA A 171 -4.11 -30.34 -0.31
N MET A 172 -3.85 -29.28 0.47
CA MET A 172 -2.59 -29.12 1.21
C MET A 172 -2.47 -29.95 2.48
N LYS A 173 -3.57 -30.42 3.05
CA LYS A 173 -3.53 -31.31 4.21
C LYS A 173 -3.58 -32.74 3.76
N LYS A 174 -2.50 -33.51 4.00
CA LYS A 174 -2.43 -34.97 3.86
C LYS A 174 -3.52 -35.66 4.68
N GLY A 175 -4.74 -35.68 4.19
CA GLY A 175 -5.85 -36.36 4.85
C GLY A 175 -7.15 -36.13 4.08
N LYS A 176 -7.91 -37.19 3.90
CA LYS A 176 -9.17 -37.32 3.14
C LYS A 176 -10.35 -36.40 3.58
N TYR A 177 -10.11 -35.31 4.30
CA TYR A 177 -11.17 -34.41 4.76
C TYR A 177 -11.29 -33.21 3.82
N LYS A 178 -12.22 -33.30 2.88
CA LYS A 178 -12.75 -32.17 2.14
C LYS A 178 -13.57 -31.34 3.14
N ARG A 179 -13.09 -30.15 3.52
CA ARG A 179 -13.89 -29.23 4.33
C ARG A 179 -14.99 -28.65 3.45
N GLU A 180 -16.23 -29.08 3.69
CA GLU A 180 -17.38 -28.44 3.08
C GLU A 180 -17.46 -26.99 3.62
N LYS A 181 -17.67 -26.04 2.69
CA LYS A 181 -17.92 -24.66 3.07
C LYS A 181 -19.25 -24.58 3.82
N GLN A 182 -19.21 -23.97 5.00
CA GLN A 182 -20.38 -23.92 5.89
C GLN A 182 -21.49 -23.01 5.35
N SER A 183 -21.11 -21.93 4.63
CA SER A 183 -22.07 -21.00 4.00
C SER A 183 -22.81 -21.61 2.81
N GLY A 184 -22.28 -22.70 2.23
CA GLY A 184 -22.85 -23.33 1.03
C GLY A 184 -22.77 -22.47 -0.25
N LEU A 185 -22.06 -21.33 -0.20
CA LEU A 185 -21.96 -20.44 -1.35
C LEU A 185 -21.01 -20.99 -2.43
N GLY A 186 -21.45 -20.88 -3.68
CA GLY A 186 -20.59 -21.09 -4.83
C GLY A 186 -19.55 -19.97 -4.99
N TYR A 187 -18.58 -20.21 -5.87
CA TYR A 187 -17.44 -19.30 -6.10
C TYR A 187 -17.87 -17.85 -6.38
N GLU A 188 -18.77 -17.65 -7.34
CA GLU A 188 -19.19 -16.32 -7.77
C GLU A 188 -19.95 -15.55 -6.67
N ASP A 189 -20.85 -16.22 -5.95
CA ASP A 189 -21.61 -15.58 -4.88
C ASP A 189 -20.72 -15.28 -3.68
N PHE A 190 -19.81 -16.19 -3.33
CA PHE A 190 -18.81 -15.95 -2.29
C PHE A 190 -17.95 -14.74 -2.65
N LYS A 191 -17.44 -14.68 -3.89
CA LYS A 191 -16.63 -13.59 -4.40
C LYS A 191 -17.36 -12.24 -4.38
N LYS A 192 -18.64 -12.20 -4.76
CA LYS A 192 -19.45 -10.98 -4.71
C LYS A 192 -19.58 -10.44 -3.30
N VAL A 193 -19.92 -11.29 -2.34
CA VAL A 193 -20.04 -10.91 -0.92
C VAL A 193 -18.68 -10.45 -0.39
N PHE A 194 -17.62 -11.18 -0.69
CA PHE A 194 -16.25 -10.83 -0.28
C PHE A 194 -15.78 -9.51 -0.87
N SER A 195 -16.05 -9.25 -2.15
CA SER A 195 -15.67 -7.99 -2.81
C SER A 195 -16.35 -6.78 -2.15
N TYR A 196 -17.63 -6.89 -1.79
CA TYR A 196 -18.30 -5.81 -1.07
C TYR A 196 -17.81 -5.67 0.38
N PHE A 197 -17.55 -6.78 1.06
CA PHE A 197 -16.92 -6.77 2.39
C PHE A 197 -15.58 -6.03 2.36
N CYS A 198 -14.71 -6.31 1.38
CA CYS A 198 -13.44 -5.65 1.16
C CYS A 198 -13.63 -4.17 0.83
N PHE A 199 -14.52 -3.83 -0.10
CA PHE A 199 -14.84 -2.46 -0.46
C PHE A 199 -15.25 -1.63 0.76
N ARG A 200 -16.24 -2.13 1.51
CA ARG A 200 -16.76 -1.43 2.69
C ARG A 200 -15.69 -1.24 3.77
N SER A 201 -14.92 -2.28 4.07
CA SER A 201 -13.89 -2.23 5.10
C SER A 201 -12.70 -1.37 4.68
N PHE A 202 -12.28 -1.44 3.41
CA PHE A 202 -11.19 -0.62 2.87
C PHE A 202 -11.48 0.88 3.01
N PHE A 203 -12.63 1.32 2.53
CA PHE A 203 -12.99 2.74 2.61
C PHE A 203 -13.35 3.23 4.01
N LYS A 204 -13.50 2.33 4.98
CA LYS A 204 -13.59 2.64 6.40
C LYS A 204 -12.25 2.59 7.13
N ASN A 205 -11.15 2.33 6.42
CA ASN A 205 -9.83 2.08 7.01
C ASN A 205 -9.88 1.01 8.10
N GLN A 206 -10.67 -0.06 7.85
CA GLN A 206 -10.86 -1.15 8.80
C GLN A 206 -10.12 -2.39 8.30
N TYR A 207 -9.03 -2.74 8.95
CA TYR A 207 -8.15 -3.87 8.58
C TYR A 207 -8.25 -5.02 9.58
N GLU A 208 -8.76 -4.73 10.77
CA GLU A 208 -8.94 -5.64 11.87
C GLU A 208 -10.40 -5.58 12.36
N PHE A 209 -10.94 -6.73 12.74
CA PHE A 209 -12.34 -6.89 13.09
C PHE A 209 -12.46 -7.67 14.39
N THR A 210 -13.28 -7.21 15.32
CA THR A 210 -13.88 -8.12 16.30
C THR A 210 -14.89 -9.03 15.60
N GLU A 211 -15.25 -10.15 16.17
CA GLU A 211 -16.28 -11.05 15.62
C GLU A 211 -17.56 -10.27 15.28
N LYS A 212 -18.04 -9.45 16.22
CA LYS A 212 -19.22 -8.60 16.02
C LYS A 212 -19.07 -7.70 14.79
N SER A 213 -17.96 -7.00 14.65
CA SER A 213 -17.75 -6.08 13.52
C SER A 213 -17.56 -6.80 12.19
N ALA A 214 -16.99 -8.01 12.20
CA ALA A 214 -16.91 -8.87 11.03
C ALA A 214 -18.31 -9.30 10.57
N LEU A 215 -19.14 -9.82 11.49
CA LEU A 215 -20.52 -10.23 11.20
C LEU A 215 -21.38 -9.05 10.69
N GLU A 216 -21.27 -7.87 11.30
CA GLU A 216 -21.95 -6.67 10.83
C GLU A 216 -21.54 -6.28 9.39
N ASN A 217 -20.26 -6.37 9.04
CA ASN A 217 -19.80 -6.09 7.68
C ASN A 217 -20.27 -7.17 6.69
N ILE A 218 -20.28 -8.44 7.09
CA ILE A 218 -20.83 -9.55 6.27
C ILE A 218 -22.32 -9.36 6.05
N GLN A 219 -23.08 -9.01 7.10
CA GLN A 219 -24.52 -8.73 6.97
C GLN A 219 -24.77 -7.61 5.96
N LYS A 220 -24.02 -6.51 6.04
CA LYS A 220 -24.15 -5.42 5.05
C LYS A 220 -23.78 -5.82 3.63
N ALA A 221 -22.79 -6.70 3.49
CA ALA A 221 -22.45 -7.26 2.18
C ALA A 221 -23.59 -8.15 1.64
N LYS A 222 -24.13 -9.03 2.45
CA LYS A 222 -25.28 -9.88 2.10
C LYS A 222 -26.50 -9.05 1.67
N GLU A 223 -26.88 -8.05 2.46
CA GLU A 223 -27.99 -7.14 2.14
C GLU A 223 -27.78 -6.42 0.79
N LYS A 224 -26.55 -6.03 0.46
CA LYS A 224 -26.24 -5.23 -0.73
C LYS A 224 -26.15 -6.07 -2.00
N VAL A 225 -25.47 -7.24 -1.94
CA VAL A 225 -25.11 -7.99 -3.15
C VAL A 225 -25.68 -9.41 -3.23
N TYR A 226 -26.33 -9.92 -2.16
CA TYR A 226 -26.88 -11.27 -2.10
C TYR A 226 -28.28 -11.33 -1.46
N SER A 227 -29.14 -10.37 -1.76
CA SER A 227 -30.50 -10.28 -1.18
C SER A 227 -31.45 -11.40 -1.61
N TYR A 228 -31.10 -12.17 -2.64
CA TYR A 228 -31.90 -13.26 -3.21
C TYR A 228 -31.66 -14.63 -2.56
N GLY A 229 -30.69 -14.75 -1.67
CA GLY A 229 -30.31 -16.01 -1.05
C GLY A 229 -30.14 -15.89 0.47
N ALA A 230 -29.91 -17.01 1.12
CA ALA A 230 -29.70 -17.09 2.56
C ALA A 230 -28.45 -17.88 2.90
N PHE A 231 -27.63 -17.34 3.76
CA PHE A 231 -26.55 -18.01 4.49
C PHE A 231 -26.42 -17.38 5.88
N ARG A 232 -25.82 -18.09 6.84
CA ARG A 232 -25.53 -17.47 8.14
C ARG A 232 -24.21 -16.71 8.05
N GLU A 233 -24.16 -15.53 8.59
CA GLU A 233 -22.98 -14.66 8.59
C GLU A 233 -21.79 -15.30 9.31
N SER A 234 -22.07 -16.07 10.39
CA SER A 234 -21.07 -16.87 11.12
C SER A 234 -20.44 -17.94 10.25
N ASP A 235 -21.24 -18.63 9.42
CA ASP A 235 -20.73 -19.68 8.52
C ASP A 235 -19.84 -19.07 7.43
N TYR A 236 -20.22 -17.90 6.93
CA TYR A 236 -19.40 -17.17 5.95
C TYR A 236 -18.08 -16.68 6.56
N LEU A 237 -18.10 -16.18 7.80
CA LEU A 237 -16.89 -15.79 8.54
C LEU A 237 -15.97 -17.00 8.77
N GLU A 238 -16.55 -18.16 9.10
CA GLU A 238 -15.79 -19.39 9.23
C GLU A 238 -15.16 -19.81 7.90
N ASP A 239 -15.89 -19.73 6.80
CA ASP A 239 -15.37 -20.03 5.47
C ASP A 239 -14.25 -19.07 5.06
N MET A 240 -14.40 -17.75 5.29
CA MET A 240 -13.33 -16.77 5.03
C MET A 240 -12.06 -17.06 5.82
N THR A 241 -12.20 -17.62 7.03
CA THR A 241 -11.08 -17.86 7.94
C THR A 241 -10.46 -19.24 7.74
N LYS A 242 -11.27 -20.28 7.63
CA LYS A 242 -10.80 -21.68 7.65
C LYS A 242 -10.78 -22.35 6.29
N ALA A 243 -11.71 -22.00 5.40
CA ALA A 243 -11.84 -22.64 4.08
C ALA A 243 -11.07 -21.89 2.99
N VAL A 244 -11.19 -20.56 2.93
CA VAL A 244 -10.57 -19.73 1.88
C VAL A 244 -9.34 -18.97 2.40
N CYS A 245 -9.17 -18.91 3.72
CA CYS A 245 -8.01 -18.27 4.37
C CYS A 245 -7.76 -16.81 3.96
N MET A 246 -8.82 -16.08 3.65
CA MET A 246 -8.75 -14.64 3.37
C MET A 246 -8.60 -13.82 4.65
N LEU A 247 -9.13 -14.34 5.75
CA LEU A 247 -8.94 -13.79 7.09
C LEU A 247 -8.16 -14.76 7.96
N VAL A 248 -7.42 -14.21 8.92
CA VAL A 248 -6.74 -14.94 9.99
C VAL A 248 -7.39 -14.55 11.31
N HIS A 249 -7.67 -15.53 12.17
CA HIS A 249 -8.17 -15.30 13.53
C HIS A 249 -6.99 -15.29 14.51
N GLU A 250 -6.72 -14.14 15.12
CA GLU A 250 -5.65 -13.96 16.09
C GLU A 250 -6.20 -13.38 17.40
N GLY A 251 -6.12 -14.16 18.47
CA GLY A 251 -6.68 -13.79 19.75
C GLY A 251 -8.20 -13.60 19.67
N LEU A 252 -8.68 -12.38 19.87
CA LEU A 252 -10.11 -12.01 19.80
C LEU A 252 -10.50 -11.34 18.48
N ASN A 253 -9.55 -11.16 17.59
CA ASN A 253 -9.72 -10.38 16.37
C ASN A 253 -9.50 -11.20 15.11
N TYR A 254 -10.10 -10.74 14.03
CA TYR A 254 -9.92 -11.21 12.66
C TYR A 254 -9.20 -10.14 11.87
N ARG A 255 -8.22 -10.51 11.05
CA ARG A 255 -7.54 -9.61 10.12
C ARG A 255 -7.37 -10.24 8.76
N PHE A 256 -7.18 -9.45 7.72
CA PHE A 256 -6.84 -9.98 6.40
C PHE A 256 -5.52 -10.77 6.46
N SER A 257 -5.50 -11.95 5.83
CA SER A 257 -4.26 -12.73 5.66
C SER A 257 -3.18 -11.91 4.96
N HIS A 258 -3.59 -11.06 4.02
CA HIS A 258 -2.78 -10.00 3.44
C HIS A 258 -3.66 -8.86 2.95
N ARG A 259 -3.27 -7.62 3.27
CA ARG A 259 -4.03 -6.42 2.95
C ARG A 259 -4.23 -6.21 1.45
N SER A 260 -3.31 -6.66 0.61
CA SER A 260 -3.44 -6.54 -0.84
C SER A 260 -4.66 -7.27 -1.41
N PHE A 261 -5.15 -8.34 -0.75
CA PHE A 261 -6.43 -8.96 -1.14
C PHE A 261 -7.61 -8.05 -0.86
N GLN A 262 -7.61 -7.34 0.28
CA GLN A 262 -8.63 -6.33 0.55
C GLN A 262 -8.65 -5.25 -0.54
N GLU A 263 -7.47 -4.74 -0.89
CA GLU A 263 -7.31 -3.69 -1.91
C GLU A 263 -7.78 -4.17 -3.30
N TYR A 264 -7.39 -5.40 -3.69
CA TYR A 264 -7.81 -6.02 -4.94
C TYR A 264 -9.33 -6.20 -5.02
N PHE A 265 -9.94 -6.83 -4.01
CA PHE A 265 -11.38 -7.07 -4.04
C PHE A 265 -12.20 -5.79 -3.85
N ALA A 266 -11.67 -4.79 -3.16
CA ALA A 266 -12.26 -3.46 -3.13
C ALA A 266 -12.27 -2.82 -4.52
N ALA A 267 -11.18 -2.94 -5.28
CA ALA A 267 -11.11 -2.47 -6.66
C ALA A 267 -12.06 -3.26 -7.58
N VAL A 268 -12.13 -4.60 -7.43
CA VAL A 268 -13.08 -5.45 -8.17
C VAL A 268 -14.53 -4.98 -7.95
N TYR A 269 -14.93 -4.73 -6.69
CA TYR A 269 -16.28 -4.20 -6.45
C TYR A 269 -16.47 -2.80 -7.05
N THR A 270 -15.45 -1.95 -6.97
CA THR A 270 -15.50 -0.60 -7.54
C THR A 270 -15.75 -0.63 -9.05
N THR A 271 -15.24 -1.63 -9.79
CA THR A 271 -15.52 -1.74 -11.23
C THR A 271 -17.00 -1.98 -11.55
N GLN A 272 -17.80 -2.48 -10.59
CA GLN A 272 -19.23 -2.74 -10.75
C GLN A 272 -20.10 -1.49 -10.54
N LEU A 273 -19.56 -0.44 -9.94
CA LEU A 273 -20.24 0.84 -9.76
C LEU A 273 -20.48 1.54 -11.11
N SER A 274 -21.53 2.33 -11.22
CA SER A 274 -21.72 3.22 -12.36
C SER A 274 -20.61 4.27 -12.46
N ASP A 275 -20.45 4.90 -13.64
CA ASP A 275 -19.44 5.94 -13.84
C ASP A 275 -19.62 7.12 -12.86
N GLU A 276 -20.87 7.48 -12.59
CA GLU A 276 -21.18 8.57 -11.66
C GLU A 276 -20.86 8.20 -10.22
N GLU A 277 -21.27 7.00 -9.77
CA GLU A 277 -20.92 6.50 -8.43
C GLU A 277 -19.41 6.41 -8.24
N GLN A 278 -18.66 5.92 -9.24
CA GLN A 278 -17.19 5.88 -9.17
C GLN A 278 -16.61 7.29 -8.99
N ARG A 279 -17.04 8.25 -9.82
CA ARG A 279 -16.54 9.63 -9.71
C ARG A 279 -16.80 10.22 -8.33
N GLN A 280 -18.07 10.23 -7.93
CA GLN A 280 -18.47 10.85 -6.67
C GLN A 280 -17.76 10.20 -5.47
N PHE A 281 -17.72 8.88 -5.45
CA PHE A 281 -17.20 8.13 -4.32
C PHE A 281 -15.66 8.22 -4.23
N ILE A 282 -14.95 7.92 -5.32
CA ILE A 282 -13.48 7.89 -5.32
C ILE A 282 -12.90 9.29 -5.15
N LEU A 283 -13.42 10.29 -5.86
CA LEU A 283 -12.90 11.65 -5.73
C LEU A 283 -13.21 12.26 -4.36
N SER A 284 -14.39 11.99 -3.77
CA SER A 284 -14.69 12.42 -2.39
C SER A 284 -13.75 11.76 -1.38
N TRP A 285 -13.49 10.46 -1.56
CA TRP A 285 -12.55 9.73 -0.72
C TRP A 285 -11.12 10.31 -0.83
N LEU A 286 -10.62 10.53 -2.04
CA LEU A 286 -9.31 11.13 -2.27
C LEU A 286 -9.19 12.54 -1.67
N ARG A 287 -10.25 13.37 -1.76
CA ARG A 287 -10.27 14.69 -1.13
C ARG A 287 -10.30 14.65 0.39
N SER A 288 -10.85 13.59 0.99
CA SER A 288 -10.89 13.42 2.44
C SER A 288 -9.58 12.91 3.03
N MET A 289 -8.64 12.46 2.19
CA MET A 289 -7.36 11.94 2.64
C MET A 289 -6.36 13.07 2.88
N SER A 290 -5.71 13.05 4.03
CA SER A 290 -4.54 13.88 4.34
C SER A 290 -3.30 12.99 4.27
N GLY A 291 -2.34 13.33 3.43
CA GLY A 291 -1.08 12.60 3.30
C GLY A 291 -1.00 11.68 2.09
N ARG A 292 0.13 10.99 1.95
CA ARG A 292 0.41 10.09 0.84
C ARG A 292 -0.33 8.77 1.01
N MET A 293 -0.93 8.27 -0.06
CA MET A 293 -1.54 6.94 -0.06
C MET A 293 -0.49 5.83 -0.14
N THR A 294 -0.55 4.91 0.80
CA THR A 294 0.24 3.66 0.80
C THR A 294 -0.63 2.46 0.43
N THR A 295 -1.27 2.51 -0.73
CA THR A 295 -2.16 1.44 -1.19
C THR A 295 -2.01 1.20 -2.68
N ASP A 296 -2.06 -0.05 -3.08
CA ASP A 296 -2.08 -0.47 -4.48
C ASP A 296 -3.49 -0.35 -5.12
N PHE A 297 -4.51 0.09 -4.36
CA PHE A 297 -5.90 0.11 -4.80
C PHE A 297 -6.11 0.88 -6.12
N LEU A 298 -5.53 2.08 -6.25
CA LEU A 298 -5.69 2.88 -7.47
C LEU A 298 -4.96 2.27 -8.67
N ASP A 299 -3.78 1.70 -8.44
CA ASP A 299 -3.01 1.01 -9.48
C ASP A 299 -3.77 -0.23 -9.98
N ILE A 300 -4.32 -1.02 -9.04
CA ILE A 300 -5.17 -2.18 -9.36
C ILE A 300 -6.43 -1.75 -10.10
N LEU A 301 -7.11 -0.68 -9.65
CA LEU A 301 -8.31 -0.18 -10.31
C LEU A 301 -8.01 0.35 -11.73
N CYS A 302 -6.87 0.99 -11.91
CA CYS A 302 -6.38 1.43 -13.21
C CYS A 302 -6.15 0.22 -14.15
N GLU A 303 -5.50 -0.83 -13.66
CA GLU A 303 -5.23 -2.05 -14.43
C GLU A 303 -6.54 -2.79 -14.80
N LEU A 304 -7.51 -2.88 -13.88
CA LEU A 304 -8.81 -3.52 -14.14
C LEU A 304 -9.68 -2.79 -15.16
N GLN A 305 -9.60 -1.46 -15.21
CA GLN A 305 -10.46 -0.64 -16.08
C GLN A 305 -9.77 0.67 -16.53
N PRO A 306 -8.70 0.60 -17.33
CA PRO A 306 -7.85 1.77 -17.64
C PRO A 306 -8.63 2.93 -18.27
N ASP A 307 -9.52 2.66 -19.23
CA ASP A 307 -10.31 3.71 -19.90
C ASP A 307 -11.30 4.38 -18.96
N ARG A 308 -12.01 3.57 -18.14
CA ARG A 308 -12.95 4.12 -17.14
C ARG A 308 -12.21 4.84 -16.02
N PHE A 309 -11.05 4.36 -15.62
CA PHE A 309 -10.20 5.01 -14.63
C PHE A 309 -9.75 6.38 -15.12
N MET A 310 -9.25 6.47 -16.36
CA MET A 310 -8.90 7.74 -16.98
C MET A 310 -10.10 8.68 -17.00
N LYS A 311 -11.22 8.25 -17.54
CA LYS A 311 -12.43 9.06 -17.70
C LYS A 311 -13.02 9.52 -16.37
N ASN A 312 -13.14 8.61 -15.40
CA ASN A 312 -13.89 8.86 -14.17
C ASN A 312 -13.03 9.48 -13.06
N ILE A 313 -11.73 9.17 -13.03
CA ILE A 313 -10.87 9.49 -11.88
C ILE A 313 -9.82 10.54 -12.23
N LEU A 314 -9.16 10.44 -13.39
CA LEU A 314 -8.02 11.30 -13.69
C LEU A 314 -8.39 12.57 -14.46
N TYR A 315 -9.21 12.46 -15.50
CA TYR A 315 -9.40 13.51 -16.47
C TYR A 315 -9.89 14.84 -15.86
N ASN A 316 -11.01 14.82 -15.15
CA ASN A 316 -11.60 16.05 -14.62
C ASN A 316 -10.71 16.73 -13.55
N PRO A 317 -10.15 16.03 -12.55
CA PRO A 317 -9.22 16.67 -11.61
C PRO A 317 -7.96 17.23 -12.27
N LEU A 318 -7.42 16.56 -13.29
CA LEU A 318 -6.27 17.06 -14.02
C LEU A 318 -6.62 18.28 -14.86
N LEU A 319 -7.82 18.32 -15.44
CA LEU A 319 -8.32 19.48 -16.15
C LEU A 319 -8.52 20.68 -15.21
N GLU A 320 -9.10 20.46 -14.03
CA GLU A 320 -9.21 21.49 -12.97
C GLU A 320 -7.83 22.04 -12.60
N LEU A 321 -6.84 21.18 -12.38
CA LEU A 321 -5.47 21.60 -12.06
C LEU A 321 -4.81 22.38 -13.22
N TYR A 322 -5.04 21.92 -14.44
CA TYR A 322 -4.52 22.59 -15.65
C TYR A 322 -5.16 23.96 -15.87
N ASP A 323 -6.46 24.10 -15.59
CA ASP A 323 -7.14 25.39 -15.67
C ASP A 323 -6.64 26.37 -14.59
N LEU A 324 -6.39 25.88 -13.37
CA LEU A 324 -5.73 26.66 -12.33
C LEU A 324 -4.33 27.12 -12.76
N TYR A 325 -3.54 26.23 -13.37
CA TYR A 325 -2.22 26.57 -13.90
C TYR A 325 -2.28 27.66 -14.97
N LYS A 326 -3.24 27.57 -15.91
CA LYS A 326 -3.46 28.60 -16.93
C LYS A 326 -3.91 29.93 -16.31
N ALA A 327 -4.82 29.92 -15.37
CA ALA A 327 -5.31 31.10 -14.68
C ALA A 327 -4.21 31.85 -13.92
N ASN A 328 -3.14 31.13 -13.52
CA ASN A 328 -1.95 31.70 -12.89
C ASN A 328 -0.79 31.94 -13.87
N GLY A 329 -1.10 32.23 -15.15
CA GLY A 329 -0.15 32.62 -16.17
C GLY A 329 0.81 31.53 -16.64
N CYS A 330 0.44 30.28 -16.50
CA CYS A 330 1.30 29.10 -16.80
C CYS A 330 2.65 29.17 -16.06
N SER A 331 2.65 29.67 -14.84
CA SER A 331 3.84 29.84 -14.01
C SER A 331 4.31 28.54 -13.42
N GLU A 332 5.53 28.11 -13.70
CA GLU A 332 6.16 26.94 -13.08
C GLU A 332 6.33 27.13 -11.58
N ASP A 333 6.67 28.33 -11.14
CA ASP A 333 6.84 28.66 -9.72
C ASP A 333 5.53 28.50 -8.99
N TRP A 334 4.43 29.01 -9.56
CA TRP A 334 3.10 28.80 -9.00
C TRP A 334 2.77 27.30 -8.90
N PHE A 335 3.03 26.51 -9.93
CA PHE A 335 2.74 25.07 -9.91
C PHE A 335 3.53 24.35 -8.81
N ILE A 336 4.84 24.63 -8.70
CA ILE A 336 5.70 24.02 -7.69
C ILE A 336 5.16 24.35 -6.29
N GLU A 337 4.86 25.62 -6.01
CA GLU A 337 4.41 26.07 -4.70
C GLU A 337 2.97 25.68 -4.37
N TYR A 338 2.12 25.54 -5.39
CA TYR A 338 0.78 25.03 -5.22
C TYR A 338 0.81 23.55 -4.83
N MET A 339 1.60 22.76 -5.52
CA MET A 339 1.69 21.30 -5.29
C MET A 339 2.50 20.92 -4.05
N TYR A 340 3.51 21.72 -3.70
CA TYR A 340 4.47 21.38 -2.65
C TYR A 340 4.69 22.57 -1.71
N SER A 341 4.95 22.27 -0.42
CA SER A 341 5.19 23.28 0.62
C SER A 341 6.67 23.60 0.80
N GLY A 342 7.55 22.77 0.33
CA GLY A 342 9.00 22.89 0.51
C GLY A 342 9.73 21.63 0.08
N ILE A 343 10.92 21.47 0.66
CA ILE A 343 11.77 20.29 0.44
C ILE A 343 12.15 19.64 1.77
N SER A 344 12.51 18.38 1.72
CA SER A 344 13.26 17.73 2.78
C SER A 344 14.53 17.12 2.21
N ILE A 345 15.61 17.19 3.01
CA ILE A 345 16.91 16.65 2.64
C ILE A 345 17.22 15.50 3.56
N HIS A 346 17.54 14.35 2.98
CA HIS A 346 18.00 13.19 3.71
C HIS A 346 19.51 13.07 3.57
N PHE A 347 20.20 12.97 4.69
CA PHE A 347 21.63 12.75 4.76
C PHE A 347 21.89 11.28 5.11
N SER A 348 22.13 10.43 4.12
CA SER A 348 22.41 9.01 4.32
C SER A 348 23.83 8.68 3.87
N GLU A 349 24.63 8.10 4.78
CA GLU A 349 25.99 7.65 4.47
C GLU A 349 26.02 6.54 3.40
N ASN A 350 24.95 5.73 3.31
CA ASN A 350 24.93 4.55 2.43
C ASN A 350 24.22 4.77 1.08
N ARG A 351 23.38 5.81 0.92
CA ARG A 351 22.58 6.06 -0.30
C ARG A 351 22.84 7.42 -0.93
N GLY A 352 23.79 8.18 -0.39
CA GLY A 352 24.00 9.56 -0.80
C GLY A 352 22.92 10.51 -0.27
N GLU A 353 23.14 11.78 -0.47
CA GLU A 353 22.24 12.85 -0.03
C GLU A 353 21.17 13.08 -1.09
N ARG A 354 19.89 13.19 -0.68
CA ARG A 354 18.76 13.37 -1.60
C ARG A 354 17.82 14.47 -1.16
N ILE A 355 17.33 15.24 -2.14
CA ILE A 355 16.27 16.23 -1.95
C ILE A 355 14.94 15.59 -2.30
N TYR A 356 13.98 15.70 -1.39
CA TYR A 356 12.59 15.31 -1.59
C TYR A 356 11.71 16.56 -1.55
N VAL A 357 10.59 16.56 -2.25
CA VAL A 357 9.59 17.62 -2.17
C VAL A 357 8.53 17.27 -1.13
N GLN A 358 8.14 18.24 -0.32
CA GLN A 358 7.07 18.11 0.68
C GLN A 358 5.73 18.40 0.02
N ILE A 359 4.79 17.45 0.09
CA ILE A 359 3.50 17.54 -0.58
C ILE A 359 2.60 18.55 0.17
N ASN A 360 2.04 19.50 -0.57
CA ASN A 360 1.05 20.45 -0.08
C ASN A 360 -0.38 20.02 -0.47
N GLN A 361 -0.58 19.67 -1.74
CA GLN A 361 -1.87 19.28 -2.31
C GLN A 361 -1.93 17.76 -2.51
N SER A 362 -2.20 17.00 -1.42
CA SER A 362 -2.22 15.54 -1.44
C SER A 362 -3.18 14.96 -2.49
N TYR A 363 -4.36 15.56 -2.65
CA TYR A 363 -5.35 15.17 -3.66
C TYR A 363 -4.79 15.24 -5.07
N TYR A 364 -4.34 16.43 -5.50
CA TYR A 364 -3.80 16.60 -6.85
C TYR A 364 -2.50 15.84 -7.05
N HIS A 365 -1.66 15.73 -6.01
CA HIS A 365 -0.44 14.94 -6.07
C HIS A 365 -0.75 13.46 -6.37
N THR A 366 -1.75 12.87 -5.72
CA THR A 366 -2.17 11.48 -5.95
C THR A 366 -2.70 11.30 -7.37
N ILE A 367 -3.61 12.17 -7.83
CA ILE A 367 -4.14 12.13 -9.20
C ILE A 367 -3.01 12.25 -10.24
N PHE A 368 -2.06 13.14 -9.98
CA PHE A 368 -0.91 13.35 -10.84
C PHE A 368 0.03 12.13 -10.91
N ALA A 369 0.28 11.50 -9.77
CA ALA A 369 1.06 10.27 -9.70
C ALA A 369 0.37 9.11 -10.44
N CYS A 370 -0.96 8.96 -10.29
CA CYS A 370 -1.74 7.97 -11.03
C CYS A 370 -1.69 8.21 -12.55
N MET A 371 -1.69 9.48 -12.99
CA MET A 371 -1.54 9.79 -14.41
C MET A 371 -0.17 9.39 -14.95
N LEU A 372 0.89 9.65 -14.20
CA LEU A 372 2.24 9.20 -14.58
C LEU A 372 2.34 7.68 -14.66
N HIS A 373 1.70 6.97 -13.71
CA HIS A 373 1.60 5.51 -13.75
C HIS A 373 0.83 5.02 -14.98
N TYR A 374 -0.33 5.62 -15.27
CA TYR A 374 -1.14 5.32 -16.46
C TYR A 374 -0.37 5.51 -17.77
N LEU A 375 0.49 6.54 -17.82
CA LEU A 375 1.35 6.83 -18.98
C LEU A 375 2.60 5.95 -19.06
N HIS A 376 2.78 4.99 -18.14
CA HIS A 376 4.02 4.19 -18.01
C HIS A 376 5.28 5.05 -17.97
N TYR A 377 5.19 6.21 -17.27
CA TYR A 377 6.30 7.12 -17.15
C TYR A 377 7.41 6.50 -16.32
N GLU A 378 8.53 6.18 -16.96
CA GLU A 378 9.70 5.66 -16.26
C GLU A 378 10.25 6.71 -15.30
N TYR A 379 10.48 6.33 -14.04
CA TYR A 379 11.16 7.15 -13.07
C TYR A 379 12.61 7.31 -13.52
N ILE A 380 12.90 8.42 -14.21
CA ILE A 380 14.28 8.80 -14.53
C ILE A 380 15.01 8.98 -13.19
N ASP A 381 16.09 8.25 -13.00
CA ASP A 381 16.94 8.39 -11.82
C ASP A 381 17.32 9.87 -11.67
N MET A 382 16.97 10.43 -10.52
CA MET A 382 17.25 11.82 -10.16
C MET A 382 18.71 11.99 -9.74
N GLY A 383 19.59 11.12 -10.24
CA GLY A 383 21.02 11.15 -10.04
C GLY A 383 21.56 12.53 -10.42
N GLY A 384 22.13 13.19 -9.44
CA GLY A 384 22.50 14.57 -9.51
C GLY A 384 23.58 14.84 -10.52
N ASP A 385 23.32 15.83 -11.37
CA ASP A 385 24.38 16.54 -12.04
C ASP A 385 25.23 17.31 -10.99
N GLU A 386 26.34 17.88 -11.43
CA GLU A 386 27.28 18.63 -10.54
C GLU A 386 26.57 19.78 -9.79
N GLU A 387 25.55 20.40 -10.41
CA GLU A 387 24.75 21.48 -9.82
C GLU A 387 23.86 20.98 -8.68
N TYR A 388 23.27 19.78 -8.82
CA TYR A 388 22.51 19.11 -7.75
C TYR A 388 23.41 18.85 -6.53
N GLY A 389 24.59 18.29 -6.75
CA GLY A 389 25.56 18.02 -5.66
C GLY A 389 25.99 19.31 -4.95
N LYS A 390 26.27 20.39 -5.68
CA LYS A 390 26.60 21.71 -5.09
C LYS A 390 25.45 22.25 -4.24
N THR A 391 24.21 22.18 -4.76
CA THR A 391 23.01 22.64 -4.05
C THR A 391 22.81 21.87 -2.75
N ILE A 392 22.96 20.54 -2.75
CA ILE A 392 22.87 19.72 -1.53
C ILE A 392 23.94 20.14 -0.53
N SER A 393 25.18 20.33 -0.97
CA SER A 393 26.28 20.71 -0.08
C SER A 393 26.02 22.05 0.61
N GLU A 394 25.52 23.06 -0.10
CA GLU A 394 25.15 24.35 0.47
C GLU A 394 24.00 24.23 1.48
N LEU A 395 22.97 23.44 1.14
CA LEU A 395 21.85 23.18 2.05
C LEU A 395 22.29 22.44 3.31
N LYS A 396 23.23 21.50 3.18
CA LYS A 396 23.81 20.78 4.31
C LYS A 396 24.62 21.69 5.23
N GLU A 397 25.45 22.56 4.65
CA GLU A 397 26.24 23.51 5.42
C GLU A 397 25.35 24.45 6.24
N LYS A 398 24.24 24.89 5.64
CA LYS A 398 23.34 25.87 6.25
C LYS A 398 22.40 25.24 7.26
N TYR A 399 21.77 24.12 6.93
CA TYR A 399 20.67 23.50 7.69
C TYR A 399 21.05 22.17 8.34
N GLY A 400 22.12 21.50 7.90
CA GLY A 400 22.42 20.10 8.23
C GLY A 400 23.19 19.86 9.53
N LYS A 401 23.42 20.88 10.38
CA LYS A 401 24.44 20.83 11.45
C LYS A 401 24.27 19.75 12.53
N LYS A 402 23.12 19.04 12.64
CA LYS A 402 22.92 17.92 13.61
C LYS A 402 21.81 16.92 13.23
N ALA A 403 21.19 17.00 12.06
CA ALA A 403 20.03 16.18 11.75
C ALA A 403 20.28 15.23 10.58
N VAL A 404 19.77 14.00 10.69
CA VAL A 404 19.75 13.01 9.59
C VAL A 404 18.82 13.47 8.46
N GLN A 405 17.87 14.35 8.78
CA GLN A 405 16.90 14.91 7.88
C GLN A 405 16.49 16.31 8.30
N VAL A 406 16.28 17.21 7.34
CA VAL A 406 15.82 18.59 7.57
C VAL A 406 14.73 18.94 6.57
N GLY A 407 13.57 19.42 7.07
CA GLY A 407 12.52 20.03 6.27
C GLY A 407 12.74 21.54 6.15
N ILE A 408 12.59 22.09 4.93
CA ILE A 408 12.80 23.50 4.63
C ILE A 408 11.65 23.97 3.74
N THR A 409 10.92 25.02 4.16
CA THR A 409 9.84 25.60 3.35
C THR A 409 10.37 26.43 2.18
N PHE A 410 9.58 26.64 1.15
CA PHE A 410 9.96 27.52 0.05
C PHE A 410 10.13 28.98 0.51
N GLU A 411 9.39 29.41 1.53
CA GLU A 411 9.53 30.74 2.15
C GLU A 411 10.95 30.91 2.74
N GLN A 412 11.41 29.95 3.55
CA GLN A 412 12.76 29.95 4.10
C GLN A 412 13.83 29.92 2.99
N LEU A 413 13.61 29.14 1.94
CA LEU A 413 14.55 29.09 0.80
C LEU A 413 14.66 30.42 0.05
N ARG A 414 13.57 31.22 -0.02
CA ARG A 414 13.60 32.57 -0.60
C ARG A 414 14.35 33.55 0.28
N GLU A 415 14.07 33.55 1.58
CA GLU A 415 14.79 34.38 2.55
C GLU A 415 16.29 34.13 2.48
N ASP A 416 16.69 32.91 2.23
CA ASP A 416 18.08 32.47 2.15
C ASP A 416 18.73 32.56 0.77
N ALA A 417 18.02 33.08 -0.23
CA ALA A 417 18.43 33.15 -1.64
C ALA A 417 18.81 31.79 -2.27
N LEU A 418 18.27 30.69 -1.75
CA LEU A 418 18.51 29.32 -2.22
C LEU A 418 17.38 28.78 -3.11
N TYR A 419 16.26 29.48 -3.22
CA TYR A 419 15.07 29.02 -3.94
C TYR A 419 15.36 28.64 -5.39
N ASP A 420 16.04 29.51 -6.15
CA ASP A 420 16.36 29.23 -7.55
C ASP A 420 17.32 28.04 -7.74
N LYS A 421 18.26 27.84 -6.81
CA LYS A 421 19.16 26.68 -6.83
C LYS A 421 18.37 25.40 -6.60
N VAL A 422 17.49 25.39 -5.58
CA VAL A 422 16.64 24.25 -5.29
C VAL A 422 15.68 23.95 -6.44
N LYS A 423 15.07 24.96 -7.04
CA LYS A 423 14.20 24.80 -8.21
C LYS A 423 14.91 24.10 -9.37
N ARG A 424 16.17 24.47 -9.65
CA ARG A 424 16.99 23.77 -10.65
C ARG A 424 17.30 22.33 -10.23
N ALA A 425 17.56 22.07 -8.95
CA ALA A 425 17.80 20.72 -8.43
C ALA A 425 16.55 19.82 -8.54
N ILE A 426 15.33 20.38 -8.43
CA ILE A 426 14.06 19.66 -8.58
C ILE A 426 13.44 19.80 -9.97
N LYS A 427 14.23 20.11 -11.02
CA LYS A 427 13.77 20.27 -12.42
C LYS A 427 12.94 19.10 -12.98
N TRP A 428 13.03 17.93 -12.36
CA TRP A 428 12.20 16.76 -12.69
C TRP A 428 10.70 17.01 -12.43
N VAL A 429 10.34 17.90 -11.49
CA VAL A 429 8.94 18.28 -11.25
C VAL A 429 8.35 18.90 -12.52
N LYS A 430 9.10 19.82 -13.17
CA LYS A 430 8.70 20.42 -14.44
C LYS A 430 8.53 19.38 -15.56
N LYS A 431 9.47 18.44 -15.67
CA LYS A 431 9.38 17.38 -16.69
C LYS A 431 8.11 16.55 -16.53
N ARG A 432 7.76 16.19 -15.29
CA ARG A 432 6.52 15.46 -14.98
C ARG A 432 5.29 16.29 -15.27
N MET A 433 5.29 17.56 -14.87
CA MET A 433 4.20 18.50 -15.16
C MET A 433 3.92 18.57 -16.67
N ASN A 434 4.95 18.81 -17.48
CA ASN A 434 4.82 18.87 -18.93
C ASN A 434 4.29 17.56 -19.50
N CYS A 435 4.83 16.41 -19.07
CA CYS A 435 4.35 15.09 -19.50
C CYS A 435 2.86 14.90 -19.27
N VAL A 436 2.37 15.22 -18.06
CA VAL A 436 0.96 15.08 -17.71
C VAL A 436 0.06 16.05 -18.48
N PHE A 437 0.44 17.32 -18.58
CA PHE A 437 -0.37 18.33 -19.28
C PHE A 437 -0.36 18.14 -20.80
N ASP A 438 0.76 17.72 -21.40
CA ASP A 438 0.83 17.38 -22.82
C ASP A 438 -0.03 16.15 -23.14
N ALA A 439 -0.03 15.14 -22.26
CA ALA A 439 -0.89 13.98 -22.41
C ALA A 439 -2.37 14.37 -22.27
N LEU A 440 -2.72 15.18 -21.26
CA LEU A 440 -4.09 15.66 -21.05
C LEU A 440 -4.66 16.39 -22.27
N ASN A 441 -3.84 17.24 -22.91
CA ASN A 441 -4.24 17.98 -24.11
C ASN A 441 -4.48 17.08 -25.33
N LYS A 442 -3.92 15.87 -25.36
CA LYS A 442 -4.08 14.90 -26.46
C LYS A 442 -5.25 13.92 -26.23
N ILE A 443 -5.83 13.92 -25.03
CA ILE A 443 -6.91 13.01 -24.68
C ILE A 443 -8.24 13.53 -25.26
N ASP A 444 -8.86 12.72 -26.12
CA ASP A 444 -10.27 12.90 -26.49
C ASP A 444 -11.15 11.96 -25.66
N ILE A 445 -11.72 12.51 -24.60
CA ILE A 445 -12.54 11.75 -23.66
C ILE A 445 -13.78 11.09 -24.30
N ASN A 446 -14.26 11.60 -25.44
CA ASN A 446 -15.42 11.07 -26.14
C ASN A 446 -15.12 9.76 -26.90
N THR A 447 -13.83 9.47 -27.10
CA THR A 447 -13.39 8.23 -27.76
C THR A 447 -13.15 7.07 -26.79
N PHE A 448 -13.13 7.32 -25.46
CA PHE A 448 -12.93 6.26 -24.47
C PHE A 448 -14.03 5.19 -24.56
N GLY A 449 -13.63 3.96 -24.73
CA GLY A 449 -14.51 2.79 -24.80
C GLY A 449 -15.15 2.55 -26.17
N LYS A 450 -15.07 3.48 -27.13
CA LYS A 450 -15.63 3.27 -28.49
C LYS A 450 -14.71 2.42 -29.37
N LYS A 451 -13.39 2.64 -29.29
CA LYS A 451 -12.42 1.95 -30.13
C LYS A 451 -12.31 0.45 -29.78
N ARG A 452 -12.18 0.14 -28.47
CA ARG A 452 -12.13 -1.26 -28.01
C ARG A 452 -13.41 -2.03 -28.27
N LYS A 453 -14.59 -1.39 -28.10
CA LYS A 453 -15.88 -2.05 -28.35
C LYS A 453 -16.03 -2.40 -29.83
N PHE A 454 -15.50 -1.59 -30.74
CA PHE A 454 -15.55 -1.85 -32.18
C PHE A 454 -14.53 -2.94 -32.59
N GLU A 455 -13.31 -2.88 -32.08
CA GLU A 455 -12.27 -3.91 -32.32
C GLU A 455 -12.68 -5.27 -31.75
N SER A 456 -13.22 -5.36 -30.53
CA SER A 456 -13.71 -6.62 -29.96
C SER A 456 -14.92 -7.20 -30.69
N MET A 457 -15.79 -6.36 -31.27
CA MET A 457 -16.91 -6.83 -32.09
C MET A 457 -16.47 -7.31 -33.47
N LEU A 458 -15.32 -6.85 -33.96
CA LEU A 458 -14.74 -7.34 -35.23
C LEU A 458 -14.00 -8.66 -35.05
N ASP A 459 -13.45 -8.94 -33.88
CA ASP A 459 -12.77 -10.21 -33.55
C ASP A 459 -13.77 -11.35 -33.30
N GLU A 460 -15.06 -11.02 -33.05
CA GLU A 460 -16.16 -11.99 -32.86
C GLU A 460 -16.94 -12.30 -34.16
N LEU A 461 -16.63 -11.62 -35.26
CA LEU A 461 -17.21 -11.83 -36.61
C LEU A 461 -16.27 -12.61 -37.51
#